data_de4f4a5848591292f01212e9ebf2693e
#
_entry.id   de4f4a5848591292f01212e9ebf2693e
#
_cell.length_a   1.000
_cell.length_b   1.000
_cell.length_c   1.000
_cell.angle_alpha   90.00
_cell.angle_beta   90.00
_cell.angle_gamma   90.00
#
_symmetry.space_group_name_H-M   'P 1'
#
loop_
_entity.id
_entity.type
_entity.pdbx_description
1 polymer ?
#
loop_
_entity_poly.entity_id
_entity_poly.type
_entity_poly.pdbx_seq_one_letter_code
_entity_poly.pdbx_strand_id
1 'polypeptide(L)'
;SLVGSEMCIRDSPHAPEELPQVCEELLADKDFQAVIQSVMPGVPMEMIAAQLRRCKTTLDIQETFFHKLLHDIMQQHSDGFDLDTSSLPDKSKNYTFISNHRDIVLDPGFLSVGLLDNGFPDTVEIAIGDNLLIYPWIKKLVRVNKAFIVQRALSMRQMLESSARMSRYIHFAITQKKESVWIAQREGRAKDSNDRTQESVLKMLAMGGEGDIVDRLKELNLVPVSLSYEYDPCDFLKAKEMQQKRDSENFKKSQADDLTNMQTGIFGYKGHVHFQTAPCLNEELETLRGLPKTELFDQLATLIDRHIHRNYRMYPGNYVACDLLNGTDTFAGKYTPEEKQRFEAYLQKKLDLIQLPNKDEAFLRRCMLQMYANPAINYLKAHEA
;
A
#
# COMPACT_ATOMS: atom_id res chain seq x y z
N SER A 1 -16.37 -21.07 16.50
CA SER A 1 -16.85 -21.43 15.17
C SER A 1 -15.70 -21.90 14.28
N LEU A 2 -15.90 -22.98 13.53
CA LEU A 2 -14.89 -23.68 12.72
C LEU A 2 -14.26 -22.81 11.58
N VAL A 3 -14.86 -21.70 11.21
CA VAL A 3 -14.42 -20.83 10.10
C VAL A 3 -13.19 -20.01 10.45
N GLY A 4 -12.98 -19.68 11.71
CA GLY A 4 -11.77 -18.99 12.19
C GLY A 4 -10.53 -19.88 12.26
N SER A 5 -10.71 -21.20 12.51
CA SER A 5 -9.59 -22.11 12.78
C SER A 5 -8.82 -22.55 11.52
N GLU A 6 -9.48 -22.72 10.36
CA GLU A 6 -8.78 -23.17 9.15
C GLU A 6 -7.99 -22.08 8.43
N MET A 7 -8.41 -20.82 8.54
CA MET A 7 -7.67 -19.70 7.97
C MET A 7 -6.58 -19.18 8.91
N CYS A 8 -6.80 -19.25 10.22
CA CYS A 8 -5.83 -18.81 11.23
C CYS A 8 -4.50 -19.58 11.19
N ILE A 9 -4.45 -20.82 10.69
CA ILE A 9 -3.26 -21.67 10.83
C ILE A 9 -2.25 -21.49 9.69
N ARG A 10 -2.66 -21.13 8.46
CA ARG A 10 -1.74 -21.09 7.32
C ARG A 10 -1.41 -19.71 6.78
N ASP A 11 -2.38 -18.82 6.73
CA ASP A 11 -2.29 -17.59 5.96
C ASP A 11 -2.56 -16.32 6.81
N SER A 12 -2.97 -16.44 8.09
CA SER A 12 -3.22 -15.31 9.01
C SER A 12 -1.95 -14.83 9.71
N PRO A 13 -1.95 -13.63 10.33
CA PRO A 13 -0.90 -13.22 11.27
C PRO A 13 -0.67 -14.27 12.35
N HIS A 14 0.56 -14.32 12.89
CA HIS A 14 0.87 -15.24 13.97
C HIS A 14 0.08 -14.89 15.24
N ALA A 15 -0.47 -15.91 15.89
CA ALA A 15 -1.08 -15.75 17.20
C ALA A 15 0.00 -15.50 18.27
N PRO A 16 -0.33 -14.82 19.37
CA PRO A 16 0.66 -14.54 20.43
C PRO A 16 1.38 -15.78 20.95
N GLU A 17 0.71 -16.93 20.99
CA GLU A 17 1.27 -18.19 21.45
C GLU A 17 2.33 -18.78 20.50
N GLU A 18 2.27 -18.43 19.20
CA GLU A 18 3.23 -18.88 18.20
C GLU A 18 4.51 -18.02 18.19
N LEU A 19 4.43 -16.76 18.69
CA LEU A 19 5.52 -15.78 18.58
C LEU A 19 6.85 -16.27 19.17
N PRO A 20 6.91 -16.89 20.36
CA PRO A 20 8.18 -17.34 20.93
C PRO A 20 8.92 -18.29 20.00
N GLN A 21 8.22 -19.27 19.43
CA GLN A 21 8.82 -20.24 18.50
C GLN A 21 9.23 -19.57 17.18
N VAL A 22 8.37 -18.75 16.59
CA VAL A 22 8.65 -18.06 15.32
C VAL A 22 9.82 -17.09 15.46
N CYS A 23 9.94 -16.39 16.59
CA CYS A 23 11.06 -15.51 16.87
C CYS A 23 12.39 -16.29 16.94
N GLU A 24 12.44 -17.44 17.61
CA GLU A 24 13.64 -18.27 17.65
C GLU A 24 14.00 -18.83 16.26
N GLU A 25 13.00 -19.21 15.45
CA GLU A 25 13.22 -19.65 14.08
C GLU A 25 13.76 -18.54 13.19
N LEU A 26 13.30 -17.28 13.35
CA LEU A 26 13.84 -16.11 12.66
C LEU A 26 15.28 -15.82 13.11
N LEU A 27 15.54 -15.85 14.41
CA LEU A 27 16.87 -15.61 14.97
C LEU A 27 17.89 -16.68 14.57
N ALA A 28 17.46 -17.90 14.26
CA ALA A 28 18.34 -18.98 13.78
C ALA A 28 18.63 -18.88 12.26
N ASP A 29 17.83 -18.11 11.50
CA ASP A 29 17.97 -17.97 10.05
C ASP A 29 19.10 -17.00 9.69
N LYS A 30 20.13 -17.48 8.96
CA LYS A 30 21.31 -16.70 8.61
C LYS A 30 21.01 -15.53 7.67
N ASP A 31 20.07 -15.71 6.74
CA ASP A 31 19.69 -14.66 5.79
C ASP A 31 18.94 -13.55 6.53
N PHE A 32 18.04 -13.90 7.44
CA PHE A 32 17.40 -12.95 8.34
C PHE A 32 18.41 -12.19 9.18
N GLN A 33 19.41 -12.87 9.79
CA GLN A 33 20.47 -12.23 10.56
C GLN A 33 21.24 -11.21 9.71
N ALA A 34 21.62 -11.59 8.48
CA ALA A 34 22.34 -10.71 7.57
C ALA A 34 21.53 -9.45 7.21
N VAL A 35 20.23 -9.62 6.92
CA VAL A 35 19.33 -8.49 6.64
C VAL A 35 19.17 -7.59 7.85
N ILE A 36 18.91 -8.15 9.02
CA ILE A 36 18.71 -7.34 10.24
C ILE A 36 19.97 -6.55 10.60
N GLN A 37 21.16 -7.13 10.44
CA GLN A 37 22.43 -6.45 10.67
C GLN A 37 22.68 -5.32 9.65
N SER A 38 22.23 -5.48 8.40
CA SER A 38 22.33 -4.43 7.37
C SER A 38 21.40 -3.25 7.65
N VAL A 39 20.26 -3.52 8.25
CA VAL A 39 19.22 -2.52 8.57
C VAL A 39 19.46 -1.85 9.92
N MET A 40 20.07 -2.57 10.86
CA MET A 40 20.42 -2.08 12.21
C MET A 40 21.94 -2.21 12.45
N PRO A 41 22.78 -1.49 11.71
CA PRO A 41 24.22 -1.61 11.83
C PRO A 41 24.68 -1.18 13.22
N GLY A 42 25.56 -1.99 13.82
CA GLY A 42 26.11 -1.69 15.15
C GLY A 42 25.27 -2.15 16.33
N VAL A 43 24.09 -2.75 16.12
CA VAL A 43 23.33 -3.39 17.19
C VAL A 43 23.69 -4.88 17.23
N PRO A 44 24.25 -5.39 18.37
CA PRO A 44 24.59 -6.81 18.51
C PRO A 44 23.37 -7.71 18.38
N MET A 45 23.51 -8.86 17.71
CA MET A 45 22.41 -9.82 17.54
C MET A 45 21.86 -10.32 18.88
N GLU A 46 22.69 -10.45 19.91
CA GLU A 46 22.27 -10.83 21.26
C GLU A 46 21.30 -9.82 21.87
N MET A 47 21.51 -8.53 21.61
CA MET A 47 20.60 -7.46 22.05
C MET A 47 19.27 -7.53 21.32
N ILE A 48 19.29 -7.73 20.01
CA ILE A 48 18.09 -7.90 19.19
C ILE A 48 17.29 -9.13 19.67
N ALA A 49 17.97 -10.24 19.87
CA ALA A 49 17.37 -11.47 20.38
C ALA A 49 16.74 -11.29 21.78
N ALA A 50 17.46 -10.60 22.69
CA ALA A 50 16.96 -10.33 24.03
C ALA A 50 15.71 -9.44 24.03
N GLN A 51 15.65 -8.44 23.13
CA GLN A 51 14.46 -7.60 22.98
C GLN A 51 13.31 -8.37 22.34
N LEU A 52 13.56 -9.15 21.27
CA LEU A 52 12.53 -9.93 20.58
C LEU A 52 11.87 -10.96 21.53
N ARG A 53 12.65 -11.61 22.39
CA ARG A 53 12.15 -12.55 23.41
C ARG A 53 11.28 -11.91 24.50
N ARG A 54 11.33 -10.60 24.68
CA ARG A 54 10.49 -9.85 25.63
C ARG A 54 9.13 -9.49 25.03
N CYS A 55 9.01 -9.45 23.71
CA CYS A 55 7.76 -9.15 23.03
C CYS A 55 6.77 -10.30 23.22
N LYS A 56 5.55 -9.98 23.62
CA LYS A 56 4.47 -10.96 23.87
C LYS A 56 3.40 -10.91 22.78
N THR A 57 3.30 -9.79 22.09
CA THR A 57 2.33 -9.55 21.02
C THR A 57 3.03 -9.10 19.74
N THR A 58 2.34 -9.19 18.62
CA THR A 58 2.82 -8.61 17.35
C THR A 58 2.98 -7.10 17.47
N LEU A 59 2.12 -6.41 18.20
CA LEU A 59 2.23 -4.97 18.47
C LEU A 59 3.52 -4.65 19.23
N ASP A 60 3.89 -5.41 20.28
CA ASP A 60 5.17 -5.20 20.98
C ASP A 60 6.37 -5.27 20.03
N ILE A 61 6.34 -6.20 19.04
CA ILE A 61 7.40 -6.35 18.06
C ILE A 61 7.40 -5.14 17.11
N GLN A 62 6.22 -4.69 16.68
CA GLN A 62 6.08 -3.53 15.81
C GLN A 62 6.58 -2.26 16.49
N GLU A 63 6.20 -2.00 17.73
CA GLU A 63 6.65 -0.83 18.48
C GLU A 63 8.16 -0.89 18.80
N THR A 64 8.68 -2.07 19.14
CA THR A 64 10.10 -2.23 19.52
C THR A 64 11.05 -2.09 18.34
N PHE A 65 10.68 -2.61 17.15
CA PHE A 65 11.58 -2.71 16.01
C PHE A 65 11.09 -1.91 14.80
N PHE A 66 9.86 -2.13 14.35
CA PHE A 66 9.39 -1.58 13.08
C PHE A 66 9.08 -0.09 13.17
N HIS A 67 8.53 0.39 14.28
CA HIS A 67 8.20 1.80 14.48
C HIS A 67 9.45 2.66 14.34
N LYS A 68 10.50 2.35 15.12
CA LYS A 68 11.77 3.07 15.03
C LYS A 68 12.41 2.95 13.65
N LEU A 69 12.45 1.74 13.08
CA LEU A 69 13.04 1.51 11.76
C LEU A 69 12.36 2.34 10.68
N LEU A 70 11.02 2.40 10.67
CA LEU A 70 10.27 3.16 9.69
C LEU A 70 10.46 4.67 9.88
N HIS A 71 10.56 5.16 11.12
CA HIS A 71 10.93 6.56 11.38
C HIS A 71 12.34 6.87 10.87
N ASP A 72 13.32 6.01 11.10
CA ASP A 72 14.68 6.18 10.58
C ASP A 72 14.68 6.22 9.03
N ILE A 73 13.90 5.36 8.38
CA ILE A 73 13.72 5.36 6.91
C ILE A 73 13.07 6.68 6.44
N MET A 74 12.00 7.14 7.11
CA MET A 74 11.38 8.42 6.81
C MET A 74 12.37 9.57 6.90
N GLN A 75 13.16 9.62 7.97
CA GLN A 75 14.13 10.67 8.20
C GLN A 75 15.27 10.67 7.18
N GLN A 76 15.73 9.48 6.77
CA GLN A 76 16.89 9.35 5.87
C GLN A 76 16.53 9.46 4.38
N HIS A 77 15.30 9.09 4.01
CA HIS A 77 14.88 8.91 2.62
C HIS A 77 13.66 9.73 2.20
N SER A 78 13.24 10.70 3.04
CA SER A 78 12.18 11.65 2.71
C SER A 78 12.44 13.01 3.36
N ASP A 79 11.69 14.02 2.93
CA ASP A 79 11.68 15.35 3.53
C ASP A 79 10.65 15.48 4.65
N GLY A 80 10.03 14.36 5.01
CA GLY A 80 9.04 14.23 6.08
C GLY A 80 7.85 13.37 5.66
N PHE A 81 7.19 12.86 6.68
CA PHE A 81 5.95 12.09 6.56
C PHE A 81 4.91 12.63 7.54
N ASP A 82 3.69 12.77 7.08
CA ASP A 82 2.54 13.05 7.93
C ASP A 82 1.30 12.24 7.50
N LEU A 83 0.49 11.85 8.48
CA LEU A 83 -0.81 11.22 8.29
C LEU A 83 -1.88 12.11 8.93
N ASP A 84 -2.83 12.58 8.14
CA ASP A 84 -4.03 13.27 8.62
C ASP A 84 -5.16 12.27 8.87
N THR A 85 -5.56 12.14 10.14
CA THR A 85 -6.68 11.30 10.60
C THR A 85 -7.85 12.13 11.15
N SER A 86 -7.89 13.42 10.88
CA SER A 86 -8.91 14.34 11.42
C SER A 86 -10.35 13.94 11.05
N SER A 87 -10.52 13.19 9.96
CA SER A 87 -11.80 12.63 9.52
C SER A 87 -12.29 11.45 10.37
N LEU A 88 -11.45 10.90 11.26
CA LEU A 88 -11.74 9.72 12.10
C LEU A 88 -11.68 10.09 13.58
N PRO A 89 -12.77 10.63 14.14
CA PRO A 89 -12.80 11.06 15.54
C PRO A 89 -12.74 9.88 16.53
N ASP A 90 -13.28 8.71 16.16
CA ASP A 90 -13.26 7.52 17.00
C ASP A 90 -12.06 6.62 16.65
N LYS A 91 -10.97 6.80 17.40
CA LYS A 91 -9.74 6.02 17.25
C LYS A 91 -9.81 4.62 17.86
N SER A 92 -10.84 4.33 18.66
CA SER A 92 -11.06 3.00 19.25
C SER A 92 -11.79 2.03 18.31
N LYS A 93 -12.39 2.55 17.24
CA LYS A 93 -13.10 1.76 16.25
C LYS A 93 -12.12 1.10 15.27
N ASN A 94 -12.46 -0.12 14.85
CA ASN A 94 -11.68 -0.83 13.82
C ASN A 94 -12.22 -0.50 12.42
N TYR A 95 -11.29 -0.26 11.49
CA TYR A 95 -11.57 0.19 10.14
C TYR A 95 -10.90 -0.72 9.10
N THR A 96 -11.52 -0.86 7.94
CA THR A 96 -10.86 -1.36 6.74
C THR A 96 -10.39 -0.16 5.93
N PHE A 97 -9.09 0.13 6.01
CA PHE A 97 -8.45 1.19 5.22
C PHE A 97 -8.24 0.70 3.79
N ILE A 98 -8.84 1.38 2.82
CA ILE A 98 -8.69 1.10 1.39
C ILE A 98 -7.97 2.26 0.71
N SER A 99 -6.83 2.01 0.06
CA SER A 99 -5.99 3.08 -0.48
C SER A 99 -5.54 2.85 -1.92
N ASN A 100 -5.15 3.91 -2.61
CA ASN A 100 -4.25 3.79 -3.74
C ASN A 100 -2.92 3.16 -3.28
N HIS A 101 -2.09 2.69 -4.21
CA HIS A 101 -0.91 1.88 -3.87
C HIS A 101 0.33 2.36 -4.63
N ARG A 102 1.33 2.85 -3.90
CA ARG A 102 2.58 3.42 -4.42
C ARG A 102 3.78 2.52 -4.18
N ASP A 103 3.94 2.03 -2.95
CA ASP A 103 5.09 1.23 -2.52
C ASP A 103 4.65 -0.12 -1.93
N ILE A 104 5.41 -1.19 -2.24
CA ILE A 104 5.07 -2.57 -1.83
C ILE A 104 5.09 -2.72 -0.31
N VAL A 105 6.06 -2.08 0.35
CA VAL A 105 6.36 -2.27 1.78
C VAL A 105 5.92 -1.06 2.60
N LEU A 106 6.21 0.14 2.10
CA LEU A 106 6.09 1.36 2.89
C LEU A 106 4.66 1.87 3.02
N ASP A 107 3.76 1.60 2.06
CA ASP A 107 2.37 2.07 2.17
C ASP A 107 1.69 1.56 3.45
N PRO A 108 1.59 0.24 3.70
CA PRO A 108 1.03 -0.25 4.94
C PRO A 108 1.91 0.02 6.16
N GLY A 109 3.24 0.07 5.98
CA GLY A 109 4.18 0.38 7.05
C GLY A 109 4.02 1.81 7.57
N PHE A 110 4.00 2.79 6.69
CA PHE A 110 3.81 4.21 7.04
C PHE A 110 2.40 4.45 7.60
N LEU A 111 1.37 3.79 7.05
CA LEU A 111 0.04 3.85 7.62
C LEU A 111 0.04 3.35 9.07
N SER A 112 0.64 2.19 9.34
CA SER A 112 0.70 1.59 10.69
C SER A 112 1.39 2.51 11.69
N VAL A 113 2.57 3.05 11.33
CA VAL A 113 3.31 3.99 12.18
C VAL A 113 2.51 5.28 12.37
N GLY A 114 1.97 5.84 11.28
CA GLY A 114 1.19 7.07 11.35
C GLY A 114 -0.07 6.93 12.20
N LEU A 115 -0.73 5.77 12.22
CA LEU A 115 -1.88 5.49 13.11
C LEU A 115 -1.44 5.53 14.57
N LEU A 116 -0.35 4.83 14.94
CA LEU A 116 0.17 4.87 16.31
C LEU A 116 0.55 6.29 16.74
N ASP A 117 1.26 7.04 15.90
CA ASP A 117 1.66 8.42 16.16
C ASP A 117 0.45 9.36 16.32
N ASN A 118 -0.67 9.03 15.66
CA ASN A 118 -1.94 9.75 15.82
C ASN A 118 -2.80 9.22 16.99
N GLY A 119 -2.28 8.30 17.81
CA GLY A 119 -2.94 7.81 19.03
C GLY A 119 -4.03 6.76 18.79
N PHE A 120 -3.98 6.03 17.67
CA PHE A 120 -4.73 4.78 17.53
C PHE A 120 -4.10 3.71 18.43
N PRO A 121 -4.90 2.82 19.03
CA PRO A 121 -4.37 1.83 19.98
C PRO A 121 -3.58 0.70 19.33
N ASP A 122 -3.69 0.54 18.01
CA ASP A 122 -3.07 -0.56 17.26
C ASP A 122 -2.81 -0.18 15.80
N THR A 123 -2.02 -1.02 15.13
CA THR A 123 -1.70 -0.96 13.69
C THR A 123 -2.76 -1.68 12.86
N VAL A 124 -2.46 -1.92 11.57
CA VAL A 124 -3.34 -2.64 10.67
C VAL A 124 -2.84 -4.05 10.36
N GLU A 125 -3.75 -4.98 10.14
CA GLU A 125 -3.44 -6.21 9.41
C GLU A 125 -3.31 -5.93 7.92
N ILE A 126 -2.36 -6.60 7.26
CA ILE A 126 -1.94 -6.25 5.90
C ILE A 126 -2.20 -7.41 4.94
N ALA A 127 -2.98 -7.18 3.88
CA ALA A 127 -3.16 -8.14 2.80
C ALA A 127 -1.92 -8.17 1.89
N ILE A 128 -1.14 -9.26 1.90
CA ILE A 128 0.08 -9.41 1.10
C ILE A 128 -0.02 -10.58 0.11
N GLY A 129 0.40 -10.37 -1.14
CA GLY A 129 0.44 -11.43 -2.14
C GLY A 129 1.56 -12.45 -1.88
N ASP A 130 1.26 -13.74 -2.07
CA ASP A 130 2.21 -14.84 -1.88
C ASP A 130 3.42 -14.79 -2.83
N ASN A 131 3.30 -14.10 -3.97
CA ASN A 131 4.40 -13.87 -4.91
C ASN A 131 5.58 -13.07 -4.32
N LEU A 132 5.37 -12.35 -3.21
CA LEU A 132 6.40 -11.59 -2.52
C LEU A 132 7.16 -12.41 -1.47
N LEU A 133 6.70 -13.63 -1.17
CA LEU A 133 7.24 -14.50 -0.11
C LEU A 133 8.31 -15.45 -0.65
N ILE A 134 9.38 -14.87 -1.19
CA ILE A 134 10.45 -15.60 -1.91
C ILE A 134 11.22 -16.54 -0.98
N TYR A 135 11.45 -16.12 0.27
CA TYR A 135 12.20 -16.89 1.27
C TYR A 135 11.32 -17.27 2.46
N PRO A 136 11.54 -18.44 3.09
CA PRO A 136 10.75 -18.88 4.24
C PRO A 136 10.74 -17.92 5.41
N TRP A 137 11.86 -17.24 5.68
CA TRP A 137 11.97 -16.26 6.76
C TRP A 137 11.14 -14.99 6.47
N ILE A 138 11.00 -14.58 5.20
CA ILE A 138 10.12 -13.44 4.81
C ILE A 138 8.68 -13.77 5.17
N LYS A 139 8.21 -14.99 4.88
CA LYS A 139 6.85 -15.41 5.23
C LYS A 139 6.60 -15.31 6.74
N LYS A 140 7.56 -15.71 7.55
CA LYS A 140 7.47 -15.59 9.02
C LYS A 140 7.46 -14.13 9.45
N LEU A 141 8.40 -13.33 8.94
CA LEU A 141 8.54 -11.92 9.29
C LEU A 141 7.30 -11.10 8.97
N VAL A 142 6.71 -11.26 7.77
CA VAL A 142 5.50 -10.50 7.40
C VAL A 142 4.30 -10.89 8.26
N ARG A 143 4.16 -12.18 8.63
CA ARG A 143 3.09 -12.64 9.52
C ARG A 143 3.29 -12.18 10.97
N VAL A 144 4.53 -12.06 11.42
CA VAL A 144 4.87 -11.39 12.69
C VAL A 144 4.50 -9.90 12.63
N ASN A 145 4.56 -9.29 11.45
CA ASN A 145 4.15 -7.90 11.22
C ASN A 145 2.69 -7.78 10.77
N LYS A 146 1.81 -8.63 11.29
CA LYS A 146 0.36 -8.63 11.06
C LYS A 146 -0.07 -8.84 9.61
N ALA A 147 0.77 -9.40 8.72
CA ALA A 147 0.32 -9.70 7.37
C ALA A 147 -0.46 -11.03 7.30
N PHE A 148 -1.54 -11.04 6.52
CA PHE A 148 -2.21 -12.24 6.05
C PHE A 148 -1.97 -12.42 4.55
N ILE A 149 -1.86 -13.68 4.11
CA ILE A 149 -1.35 -14.00 2.78
C ILE A 149 -2.52 -14.19 1.80
N VAL A 150 -2.45 -13.47 0.69
CA VAL A 150 -3.38 -13.57 -0.43
C VAL A 150 -2.76 -14.47 -1.50
N GLN A 151 -3.39 -15.60 -1.77
CA GLN A 151 -2.93 -16.53 -2.81
C GLN A 151 -3.24 -15.97 -4.19
N ARG A 152 -2.22 -15.98 -5.06
CA ARG A 152 -2.29 -15.59 -6.47
C ARG A 152 -2.08 -16.80 -7.37
N ALA A 153 -2.14 -16.62 -8.67
CA ALA A 153 -1.90 -17.68 -9.67
C ALA A 153 -2.82 -18.93 -9.50
N LEU A 154 -4.08 -18.71 -9.16
CA LEU A 154 -5.10 -19.75 -8.96
C LEU A 154 -5.96 -19.93 -10.21
N SER A 155 -6.55 -21.12 -10.37
CA SER A 155 -7.65 -21.30 -11.31
C SER A 155 -8.86 -20.44 -10.92
N MET A 156 -9.77 -20.18 -11.86
CA MET A 156 -10.94 -19.31 -11.61
C MET A 156 -11.79 -19.80 -10.40
N ARG A 157 -11.98 -21.12 -10.27
CA ARG A 157 -12.70 -21.70 -9.12
C ARG A 157 -11.95 -21.45 -7.80
N GLN A 158 -10.65 -21.73 -7.78
CA GLN A 158 -9.80 -21.51 -6.60
C GLN A 158 -9.73 -20.03 -6.23
N MET A 159 -9.76 -19.13 -7.22
CA MET A 159 -9.78 -17.69 -7.01
C MET A 159 -11.06 -17.26 -6.27
N LEU A 160 -12.23 -17.80 -6.66
CA LEU A 160 -13.49 -17.51 -5.97
C LEU A 160 -13.48 -18.04 -4.53
N GLU A 161 -13.01 -19.25 -4.31
CA GLU A 161 -12.90 -19.85 -2.97
C GLU A 161 -11.92 -19.06 -2.08
N SER A 162 -10.78 -18.64 -2.64
CA SER A 162 -9.78 -17.81 -1.95
C SER A 162 -10.34 -16.42 -1.63
N SER A 163 -11.05 -15.78 -2.56
CA SER A 163 -11.69 -14.49 -2.34
C SER A 163 -12.76 -14.55 -1.25
N ALA A 164 -13.60 -15.58 -1.27
CA ALA A 164 -14.62 -15.78 -0.24
C ALA A 164 -14.00 -16.02 1.15
N ARG A 165 -12.92 -16.79 1.21
CA ARG A 165 -12.17 -17.03 2.45
C ARG A 165 -11.54 -15.74 2.97
N MET A 166 -10.87 -14.97 2.10
CA MET A 166 -10.27 -13.68 2.46
C MET A 166 -11.32 -12.69 2.97
N SER A 167 -12.47 -12.61 2.30
CA SER A 167 -13.58 -11.76 2.75
C SER A 167 -14.04 -12.14 4.15
N ARG A 168 -14.33 -13.43 4.39
CA ARG A 168 -14.72 -13.90 5.73
C ARG A 168 -13.67 -13.59 6.79
N TYR A 169 -12.38 -13.70 6.45
CA TYR A 169 -11.31 -13.34 7.36
C TYR A 169 -11.31 -11.85 7.70
N ILE A 170 -11.46 -10.95 6.72
CA ILE A 170 -11.51 -9.51 6.94
C ILE A 170 -12.71 -9.15 7.84
N HIS A 171 -13.88 -9.72 7.59
CA HIS A 171 -15.06 -9.56 8.47
C HIS A 171 -14.77 -10.03 9.91
N PHE A 172 -14.14 -11.20 10.05
CA PHE A 172 -13.73 -11.73 11.35
C PHE A 172 -12.71 -10.79 12.05
N ALA A 173 -11.72 -10.27 11.32
CA ALA A 173 -10.72 -9.35 11.87
C ALA A 173 -11.39 -8.09 12.44
N ILE A 174 -12.27 -7.47 11.67
CA ILE A 174 -12.98 -6.24 12.08
C ILE A 174 -13.96 -6.51 13.23
N THR A 175 -14.81 -7.55 13.12
CA THR A 175 -15.97 -7.71 14.00
C THR A 175 -15.67 -8.48 15.28
N GLN A 176 -14.78 -9.48 15.22
CA GLN A 176 -14.51 -10.38 16.32
C GLN A 176 -13.10 -10.21 16.92
N LYS A 177 -12.09 -10.19 16.06
CA LYS A 177 -10.70 -10.02 16.46
C LYS A 177 -10.39 -8.60 16.93
N LYS A 178 -11.21 -7.62 16.48
CA LYS A 178 -11.06 -6.19 16.77
C LYS A 178 -9.74 -5.61 16.24
N GLU A 179 -9.38 -6.00 15.05
CA GLU A 179 -8.20 -5.52 14.33
C GLU A 179 -8.63 -4.68 13.12
N SER A 180 -7.93 -3.58 12.87
CA SER A 180 -8.07 -2.84 11.60
C SER A 180 -7.33 -3.55 10.48
N VAL A 181 -7.77 -3.35 9.23
CA VAL A 181 -7.19 -4.00 8.05
C VAL A 181 -6.81 -2.96 7.01
N TRP A 182 -5.68 -3.13 6.34
CA TRP A 182 -5.33 -2.38 5.14
C TRP A 182 -5.42 -3.26 3.90
N ILE A 183 -6.04 -2.73 2.86
CA ILE A 183 -6.11 -3.33 1.54
C ILE A 183 -5.93 -2.27 0.45
N ALA A 184 -5.21 -2.60 -0.62
CA ALA A 184 -5.13 -1.73 -1.78
C ALA A 184 -6.45 -1.73 -2.57
N GLN A 185 -6.85 -0.60 -3.13
CA GLN A 185 -8.08 -0.44 -3.95
C GLN A 185 -8.08 -1.28 -5.23
N ARG A 186 -6.94 -1.85 -5.60
CA ARG A 186 -6.76 -2.67 -6.80
C ARG A 186 -5.69 -3.73 -6.60
N GLU A 187 -5.68 -4.71 -7.50
CA GLU A 187 -4.58 -5.66 -7.57
C GLU A 187 -3.31 -4.98 -8.11
N GLY A 188 -2.27 -4.97 -7.29
CA GLY A 188 -0.98 -4.34 -7.60
C GLY A 188 -1.03 -2.81 -7.69
N ARG A 189 0.14 -2.21 -7.95
CA ARG A 189 0.32 -0.76 -8.05
C ARG A 189 -0.09 -0.24 -9.43
N ALA A 190 -0.79 0.89 -9.51
CA ALA A 190 -0.99 1.61 -10.75
C ALA A 190 0.35 2.15 -11.27
N LYS A 191 0.84 1.63 -12.40
CA LYS A 191 2.16 1.99 -12.94
C LYS A 191 2.23 3.45 -13.42
N ASP A 192 1.11 3.95 -13.91
CA ASP A 192 0.92 5.31 -14.39
C ASP A 192 0.33 6.26 -13.35
N SER A 193 0.15 5.78 -12.12
CA SER A 193 -0.52 6.51 -11.02
C SER A 193 -1.94 6.99 -11.36
N ASN A 194 -2.59 6.41 -12.35
CA ASN A 194 -4.02 6.60 -12.58
C ASN A 194 -4.80 5.65 -11.66
N ASP A 195 -4.98 6.09 -10.44
CA ASP A 195 -5.58 5.29 -9.39
C ASP A 195 -7.07 5.11 -9.62
N ARG A 196 -7.48 3.86 -9.78
CA ARG A 196 -8.87 3.45 -9.97
C ARG A 196 -9.18 2.24 -9.11
N THR A 197 -10.29 2.32 -8.39
CA THR A 197 -10.79 1.21 -7.59
C THR A 197 -11.31 0.11 -8.49
N GLN A 198 -10.81 -1.11 -8.29
CA GLN A 198 -11.30 -2.28 -9.00
C GLN A 198 -12.55 -2.82 -8.28
N GLU A 199 -13.67 -2.88 -8.99
CA GLU A 199 -14.91 -3.48 -8.46
C GLU A 199 -14.73 -4.91 -7.94
N SER A 200 -13.77 -5.68 -8.48
CA SER A 200 -13.45 -7.03 -8.02
C SER A 200 -13.01 -7.06 -6.56
N VAL A 201 -12.30 -6.02 -6.09
CA VAL A 201 -11.92 -5.86 -4.67
C VAL A 201 -13.17 -5.64 -3.82
N LEU A 202 -14.06 -4.76 -4.26
CA LEU A 202 -15.31 -4.46 -3.53
C LEU A 202 -16.26 -5.66 -3.51
N LYS A 203 -16.37 -6.36 -4.65
CA LYS A 203 -17.14 -7.60 -4.76
C LYS A 203 -16.61 -8.68 -3.84
N MET A 204 -15.27 -8.78 -3.72
CA MET A 204 -14.63 -9.69 -2.77
C MET A 204 -14.98 -9.30 -1.34
N LEU A 205 -14.85 -8.03 -0.94
CA LEU A 205 -15.17 -7.55 0.41
C LEU A 205 -16.63 -7.86 0.79
N ALA A 206 -17.56 -7.79 -0.16
CA ALA A 206 -18.98 -8.08 0.06
C ALA A 206 -19.34 -9.58 0.06
N MET A 207 -18.38 -10.50 -0.09
CA MET A 207 -18.68 -11.96 -0.07
C MET A 207 -18.88 -12.50 1.35
N GLY A 208 -18.23 -11.91 2.36
CA GLY A 208 -18.41 -12.24 3.78
C GLY A 208 -19.51 -11.41 4.43
N GLY A 209 -19.69 -11.58 5.74
CA GLY A 209 -20.70 -10.88 6.54
C GLY A 209 -22.12 -11.40 6.37
N GLU A 210 -23.05 -10.76 7.05
CA GLU A 210 -24.48 -11.11 7.04
C GLU A 210 -25.33 -9.95 6.49
N GLY A 211 -26.56 -10.23 6.09
CA GLY A 211 -27.46 -9.24 5.52
C GLY A 211 -27.27 -9.00 4.02
N ASP A 212 -27.75 -7.87 3.53
CA ASP A 212 -27.55 -7.47 2.13
C ASP A 212 -26.12 -6.93 1.86
N ILE A 213 -25.83 -6.56 0.63
CA ILE A 213 -24.48 -6.09 0.23
C ILE A 213 -24.08 -4.84 1.02
N VAL A 214 -24.99 -3.92 1.27
CA VAL A 214 -24.72 -2.67 2.00
C VAL A 214 -24.42 -2.98 3.47
N ASP A 215 -25.18 -3.87 4.10
CA ASP A 215 -24.94 -4.28 5.50
C ASP A 215 -23.55 -4.90 5.66
N ARG A 216 -23.17 -5.82 4.76
CA ARG A 216 -21.87 -6.46 4.76
C ARG A 216 -20.72 -5.46 4.58
N LEU A 217 -20.86 -4.48 3.70
CA LEU A 217 -19.82 -3.46 3.49
C LEU A 217 -19.77 -2.48 4.66
N LYS A 218 -20.90 -2.12 5.27
CA LYS A 218 -20.94 -1.26 6.47
C LYS A 218 -20.28 -1.91 7.68
N GLU A 219 -20.43 -3.23 7.83
CA GLU A 219 -19.76 -4.00 8.89
C GLU A 219 -18.24 -3.81 8.87
N LEU A 220 -17.65 -3.62 7.68
CA LEU A 220 -16.20 -3.44 7.49
C LEU A 220 -15.70 -2.05 7.85
N ASN A 221 -16.56 -1.05 8.06
CA ASN A 221 -16.16 0.33 8.31
C ASN A 221 -15.12 0.85 7.30
N LEU A 222 -15.47 0.85 6.01
CA LEU A 222 -14.56 1.22 4.93
C LEU A 222 -14.11 2.68 5.05
N VAL A 223 -12.81 2.91 5.03
CA VAL A 223 -12.18 4.23 5.08
C VAL A 223 -11.23 4.37 3.90
N PRO A 224 -11.54 5.22 2.91
CA PRO A 224 -10.59 5.57 1.87
C PRO A 224 -9.37 6.30 2.44
N VAL A 225 -8.18 5.95 1.98
CA VAL A 225 -6.94 6.63 2.36
C VAL A 225 -6.20 7.06 1.11
N SER A 226 -5.86 8.33 1.05
CA SER A 226 -5.06 8.91 -0.02
C SER A 226 -3.58 8.84 0.33
N LEU A 227 -2.76 8.28 -0.55
CA LEU A 227 -1.32 8.21 -0.40
C LEU A 227 -0.66 9.10 -1.46
N SER A 228 0.03 10.14 -1.02
CA SER A 228 0.69 11.13 -1.86
C SER A 228 2.19 11.13 -1.60
N TYR A 229 2.97 10.70 -2.56
CA TYR A 229 4.43 10.78 -2.57
C TYR A 229 4.86 11.89 -3.52
N GLU A 230 5.71 12.82 -3.08
CA GLU A 230 6.25 13.87 -3.96
C GLU A 230 7.07 13.26 -5.09
N TYR A 231 7.91 12.28 -4.77
CA TYR A 231 8.64 11.48 -5.73
C TYR A 231 8.39 10.00 -5.49
N ASP A 232 8.10 9.27 -6.55
CA ASP A 232 8.01 7.80 -6.52
C ASP A 232 9.40 7.19 -6.75
N PRO A 233 10.03 6.58 -5.75
CA PRO A 233 11.37 6.01 -5.91
C PRO A 233 11.49 5.00 -7.06
N CYS A 234 10.39 4.29 -7.35
CA CYS A 234 10.31 3.26 -8.37
C CYS A 234 9.81 3.75 -9.74
N ASP A 235 9.70 5.06 -9.97
CA ASP A 235 9.16 5.64 -11.21
C ASP A 235 9.86 5.12 -12.47
N PHE A 236 11.19 5.13 -12.49
CA PHE A 236 11.99 4.63 -13.60
C PHE A 236 11.85 3.12 -13.80
N LEU A 237 11.68 2.33 -12.73
CA LEU A 237 11.42 0.89 -12.82
C LEU A 237 10.03 0.61 -13.39
N LYS A 238 9.03 1.43 -13.02
CA LYS A 238 7.68 1.37 -13.56
C LYS A 238 7.67 1.72 -15.05
N ALA A 239 8.35 2.80 -15.44
CA ALA A 239 8.50 3.19 -16.84
C ALA A 239 9.22 2.11 -17.67
N LYS A 240 10.31 1.53 -17.14
CA LYS A 240 11.02 0.40 -17.74
C LYS A 240 10.07 -0.79 -17.98
N GLU A 241 9.30 -1.19 -16.97
CA GLU A 241 8.31 -2.28 -17.09
C GLU A 241 7.25 -1.96 -18.15
N MET A 242 6.79 -0.70 -18.25
CA MET A 242 5.83 -0.29 -19.27
C MET A 242 6.40 -0.43 -20.68
N GLN A 243 7.65 -0.04 -20.92
CA GLN A 243 8.29 -0.26 -22.22
C GLN A 243 8.47 -1.75 -22.52
N GLN A 244 8.93 -2.55 -21.56
CA GLN A 244 9.11 -3.99 -21.73
C GLN A 244 7.79 -4.70 -22.10
N LYS A 245 6.68 -4.29 -21.49
CA LYS A 245 5.34 -4.80 -21.82
C LYS A 245 4.84 -4.33 -23.19
N ARG A 246 5.15 -3.09 -23.59
CA ARG A 246 4.85 -2.58 -24.94
C ARG A 246 5.60 -3.38 -26.00
N ASP A 247 6.88 -3.65 -25.76
CA ASP A 247 7.78 -4.26 -26.73
C ASP A 247 7.66 -5.79 -26.81
N SER A 248 7.08 -6.43 -25.78
CA SER A 248 6.89 -7.89 -25.71
C SER A 248 5.59 -8.25 -25.00
N GLU A 249 4.64 -8.83 -25.74
CA GLU A 249 3.37 -9.33 -25.19
C GLU A 249 3.55 -10.42 -24.13
N ASN A 250 4.64 -11.17 -24.20
CA ASN A 250 4.96 -12.26 -23.28
C ASN A 250 5.83 -11.82 -22.09
N PHE A 251 6.10 -10.52 -21.95
CA PHE A 251 6.91 -10.03 -20.83
C PHE A 251 6.26 -10.39 -19.50
N LYS A 252 7.02 -11.06 -18.65
CA LYS A 252 6.65 -11.35 -17.26
C LYS A 252 7.74 -10.84 -16.34
N LYS A 253 7.32 -10.11 -15.33
CA LYS A 253 8.20 -9.63 -14.27
C LYS A 253 8.78 -10.81 -13.49
N SER A 254 10.08 -10.77 -13.20
CA SER A 254 10.76 -11.78 -12.41
C SER A 254 10.63 -11.48 -10.90
N GLN A 255 10.93 -12.47 -10.08
CA GLN A 255 11.03 -12.27 -8.62
C GLN A 255 12.18 -11.31 -8.25
N ALA A 256 13.29 -11.32 -9.00
CA ALA A 256 14.39 -10.38 -8.82
C ALA A 256 13.96 -8.93 -9.08
N ASP A 257 13.06 -8.70 -10.04
CA ASP A 257 12.48 -7.37 -10.29
C ASP A 257 11.61 -6.92 -9.10
N ASP A 258 10.88 -7.82 -8.45
CA ASP A 258 10.09 -7.49 -7.26
C ASP A 258 11.00 -7.11 -6.09
N LEU A 259 12.08 -7.86 -5.86
CA LEU A 259 13.07 -7.53 -4.83
C LEU A 259 13.73 -6.17 -5.09
N THR A 260 14.14 -5.91 -6.34
CA THR A 260 14.70 -4.61 -6.76
C THR A 260 13.71 -3.47 -6.50
N ASN A 261 12.43 -3.66 -6.83
CA ASN A 261 11.37 -2.67 -6.55
C ASN A 261 11.21 -2.42 -5.04
N MET A 262 11.23 -3.47 -4.21
CA MET A 262 11.13 -3.34 -2.75
C MET A 262 12.31 -2.54 -2.18
N GLN A 263 13.54 -2.91 -2.54
CA GLN A 263 14.75 -2.20 -2.09
C GLN A 263 14.76 -0.74 -2.56
N THR A 264 14.44 -0.50 -3.84
CA THR A 264 14.36 0.86 -4.40
C THR A 264 13.28 1.69 -3.72
N GLY A 265 12.13 1.11 -3.42
CA GLY A 265 11.05 1.77 -2.68
C GLY A 265 11.48 2.15 -1.26
N ILE A 266 12.09 1.23 -0.52
CA ILE A 266 12.51 1.46 0.87
C ILE A 266 13.59 2.55 0.94
N PHE A 267 14.67 2.44 0.16
CA PHE A 267 15.87 3.26 0.28
C PHE A 267 15.93 4.43 -0.72
N GLY A 268 15.00 4.55 -1.65
CA GLY A 268 14.95 5.65 -2.59
C GLY A 268 14.37 6.93 -1.96
N TYR A 269 14.83 8.09 -2.45
CA TYR A 269 14.33 9.38 -2.01
C TYR A 269 12.89 9.60 -2.47
N LYS A 270 12.04 10.15 -1.56
CA LYS A 270 10.59 10.26 -1.72
C LYS A 270 10.07 11.69 -1.75
N GLY A 271 10.95 12.68 -1.44
CA GLY A 271 10.47 14.03 -1.12
C GLY A 271 9.57 14.00 0.10
N HIS A 272 8.54 14.81 0.14
CA HIS A 272 7.54 14.77 1.20
C HIS A 272 6.50 13.67 0.93
N VAL A 273 6.11 12.93 1.97
CA VAL A 273 5.07 11.89 1.92
C VAL A 273 3.89 12.31 2.79
N HIS A 274 2.69 12.30 2.22
CA HIS A 274 1.47 12.67 2.93
C HIS A 274 0.40 11.61 2.75
N PHE A 275 -0.17 11.14 3.86
CA PHE A 275 -1.34 10.27 3.86
C PHE A 275 -2.52 11.01 4.48
N GLN A 276 -3.72 10.77 3.96
CA GLN A 276 -4.93 11.37 4.49
C GLN A 276 -6.09 10.39 4.46
N THR A 277 -6.76 10.22 5.61
CA THR A 277 -8.00 9.44 5.69
C THR A 277 -9.20 10.25 5.24
N ALA A 278 -10.16 9.59 4.60
CA ALA A 278 -11.50 10.12 4.41
C ALA A 278 -12.42 9.70 5.57
N PRO A 279 -13.63 10.26 5.70
CA PRO A 279 -14.63 9.74 6.60
C PRO A 279 -14.95 8.26 6.32
N CYS A 280 -15.40 7.54 7.35
CA CYS A 280 -15.92 6.18 7.18
C CYS A 280 -17.18 6.20 6.31
N LEU A 281 -17.21 5.36 5.27
CA LEU A 281 -18.24 5.40 4.22
C LEU A 281 -19.62 4.88 4.65
N ASN A 282 -19.85 4.53 5.92
CA ASN A 282 -21.09 3.87 6.36
C ASN A 282 -22.36 4.68 6.06
N GLU A 283 -22.32 6.00 6.12
CA GLU A 283 -23.46 6.86 5.79
C GLU A 283 -23.68 6.93 4.28
N GLU A 284 -22.61 7.05 3.50
CA GLU A 284 -22.67 7.11 2.05
C GLU A 284 -23.06 5.75 1.45
N LEU A 285 -22.62 4.63 2.04
CA LEU A 285 -23.07 3.29 1.66
C LEU A 285 -24.58 3.10 1.77
N GLU A 286 -25.21 3.73 2.77
CA GLU A 286 -26.67 3.66 2.93
C GLU A 286 -27.42 4.28 1.74
N THR A 287 -26.83 5.30 1.10
CA THR A 287 -27.44 5.94 -0.09
C THR A 287 -27.42 5.02 -1.32
N LEU A 288 -26.60 3.97 -1.31
CA LEU A 288 -26.51 2.97 -2.39
C LEU A 288 -27.49 1.80 -2.19
N ARG A 289 -28.21 1.77 -1.07
CA ARG A 289 -29.14 0.68 -0.77
C ARG A 289 -30.29 0.64 -1.79
N GLY A 290 -30.58 -0.56 -2.27
CA GLY A 290 -31.60 -0.79 -3.27
C GLY A 290 -31.20 -0.63 -4.73
N LEU A 291 -29.96 -0.17 -4.99
CA LEU A 291 -29.42 -0.15 -6.35
C LEU A 291 -29.18 -1.57 -6.90
N PRO A 292 -29.31 -1.77 -8.21
CA PRO A 292 -28.86 -2.99 -8.87
C PRO A 292 -27.38 -3.26 -8.53
N LYS A 293 -27.03 -4.54 -8.33
CA LYS A 293 -25.69 -4.94 -7.88
C LYS A 293 -24.54 -4.35 -8.71
N THR A 294 -24.69 -4.30 -10.04
CA THR A 294 -23.68 -3.73 -10.93
C THR A 294 -23.51 -2.24 -10.72
N GLU A 295 -24.61 -1.51 -10.59
CA GLU A 295 -24.61 -0.07 -10.35
C GLU A 295 -24.08 0.27 -8.96
N LEU A 296 -24.41 -0.52 -7.93
CA LEU A 296 -23.91 -0.34 -6.57
C LEU A 296 -22.36 -0.39 -6.53
N PHE A 297 -21.74 -1.38 -7.16
CA PHE A 297 -20.29 -1.51 -7.14
C PHE A 297 -19.58 -0.44 -7.99
N ASP A 298 -20.16 -0.04 -9.11
CA ASP A 298 -19.65 1.06 -9.94
C ASP A 298 -19.69 2.39 -9.17
N GLN A 299 -20.84 2.70 -8.54
CA GLN A 299 -20.97 3.91 -7.74
C GLN A 299 -20.07 3.89 -6.51
N LEU A 300 -19.93 2.75 -5.82
CA LEU A 300 -19.02 2.62 -4.68
C LEU A 300 -17.55 2.79 -5.12
N ALA A 301 -17.13 2.22 -6.25
CA ALA A 301 -15.80 2.43 -6.78
C ALA A 301 -15.54 3.91 -7.10
N THR A 302 -16.50 4.56 -7.74
CA THR A 302 -16.45 6.00 -8.03
C THR A 302 -16.37 6.84 -6.76
N LEU A 303 -17.12 6.48 -5.72
CA LEU A 303 -17.12 7.14 -4.43
C LEU A 303 -15.75 7.06 -3.74
N ILE A 304 -15.16 5.85 -3.69
CA ILE A 304 -13.82 5.64 -3.13
C ILE A 304 -12.78 6.43 -3.92
N ASP A 305 -12.81 6.36 -5.25
CA ASP A 305 -11.91 7.13 -6.12
C ASP A 305 -12.02 8.63 -5.85
N ARG A 306 -13.24 9.16 -5.71
CA ARG A 306 -13.47 10.57 -5.41
C ARG A 306 -12.86 10.99 -4.09
N HIS A 307 -13.02 10.20 -3.02
CA HIS A 307 -12.40 10.48 -1.72
C HIS A 307 -10.87 10.44 -1.80
N ILE A 308 -10.30 9.43 -2.44
CA ILE A 308 -8.85 9.31 -2.60
C ILE A 308 -8.31 10.50 -3.42
N HIS A 309 -8.94 10.83 -4.54
CA HIS A 309 -8.46 11.90 -5.41
C HIS A 309 -8.62 13.29 -4.80
N ARG A 310 -9.70 13.56 -4.05
CA ARG A 310 -9.89 14.84 -3.35
C ARG A 310 -8.87 15.07 -2.26
N ASN A 311 -8.41 14.01 -1.62
CA ASN A 311 -7.47 14.05 -0.51
C ASN A 311 -6.00 13.98 -0.95
N TYR A 312 -5.70 13.96 -2.26
CA TYR A 312 -4.33 14.04 -2.69
C TYR A 312 -3.67 15.34 -2.26
N ARG A 313 -2.49 15.26 -1.67
CA ARG A 313 -1.59 16.40 -1.57
C ARG A 313 -0.86 16.58 -2.88
N MET A 314 -1.04 17.76 -3.51
CA MET A 314 -0.38 18.10 -4.76
C MET A 314 0.97 18.75 -4.49
N TYR A 315 1.97 18.33 -5.25
CA TYR A 315 3.31 18.88 -5.24
C TYR A 315 3.59 19.62 -6.56
N PRO A 316 4.53 20.58 -6.58
CA PRO A 316 4.88 21.32 -7.80
C PRO A 316 5.15 20.42 -9.01
N GLY A 317 5.86 19.30 -8.80
CA GLY A 317 6.16 18.30 -9.84
C GLY A 317 4.93 17.71 -10.54
N ASN A 318 3.77 17.62 -9.86
CA ASN A 318 2.53 17.15 -10.48
C ASN A 318 2.02 18.12 -11.55
N TYR A 319 2.06 19.41 -11.26
CA TYR A 319 1.62 20.47 -12.19
C TYR A 319 2.62 20.67 -13.33
N VAL A 320 3.93 20.65 -13.02
CA VAL A 320 5.00 20.67 -14.04
C VAL A 320 4.83 19.51 -15.01
N ALA A 321 4.55 18.31 -14.50
CA ALA A 321 4.34 17.14 -15.35
C ALA A 321 3.12 17.31 -16.28
N CYS A 322 2.02 17.89 -15.80
CA CYS A 322 0.85 18.21 -16.64
C CYS A 322 1.22 19.15 -17.79
N ASP A 323 1.91 20.25 -17.49
CA ASP A 323 2.29 21.23 -18.51
C ASP A 323 3.28 20.66 -19.52
N LEU A 324 4.30 19.93 -19.06
CA LEU A 324 5.27 19.27 -19.96
C LEU A 324 4.63 18.17 -20.83
N LEU A 325 3.67 17.41 -20.27
CA LEU A 325 2.98 16.34 -20.99
C LEU A 325 2.11 16.90 -22.14
N ASN A 326 1.47 18.04 -21.89
CA ASN A 326 0.52 18.65 -22.82
C ASN A 326 1.15 19.77 -23.68
N GLY A 327 2.39 20.19 -23.40
CA GLY A 327 3.03 21.32 -24.06
C GLY A 327 2.34 22.65 -23.77
N THR A 328 1.89 22.84 -22.53
CA THR A 328 1.16 24.04 -22.07
C THR A 328 1.85 24.70 -20.87
N ASP A 329 1.40 25.88 -20.51
CA ASP A 329 1.77 26.59 -19.28
C ASP A 329 0.51 26.84 -18.41
N THR A 330 -0.47 25.94 -18.49
CA THR A 330 -1.78 26.06 -17.80
C THR A 330 -1.60 26.18 -16.28
N PHE A 331 -0.61 25.50 -15.72
CA PHE A 331 -0.33 25.45 -14.29
C PHE A 331 0.91 26.25 -13.87
N ALA A 332 1.42 27.17 -14.73
CA ALA A 332 2.61 27.96 -14.43
C ALA A 332 2.53 28.78 -13.12
N GLY A 333 1.32 29.09 -12.64
CA GLY A 333 1.10 29.75 -11.34
C GLY A 333 1.13 28.81 -10.12
N LYS A 334 1.33 27.49 -10.32
CA LYS A 334 1.37 26.46 -9.27
C LYS A 334 2.78 25.96 -8.95
N TYR A 335 3.78 26.46 -9.65
CA TYR A 335 5.19 26.13 -9.43
C TYR A 335 6.09 27.30 -9.83
N THR A 336 7.30 27.32 -9.27
CA THR A 336 8.33 28.30 -9.64
C THR A 336 9.21 27.76 -10.80
N PRO A 337 9.96 28.64 -11.52
CA PRO A 337 10.94 28.19 -12.52
C PRO A 337 11.99 27.23 -11.92
N GLU A 338 12.41 27.45 -10.69
CA GLU A 338 13.40 26.63 -9.98
C GLU A 338 12.82 25.24 -9.66
N GLU A 339 11.55 25.15 -9.26
CA GLU A 339 10.86 23.87 -9.04
C GLU A 339 10.70 23.09 -10.34
N LYS A 340 10.36 23.77 -11.45
CA LYS A 340 10.31 23.17 -12.78
C LYS A 340 11.67 22.60 -13.17
N GLN A 341 12.73 23.38 -13.05
CA GLN A 341 14.10 22.94 -13.39
C GLN A 341 14.53 21.77 -12.52
N ARG A 342 14.22 21.78 -11.21
CA ARG A 342 14.53 20.69 -10.27
C ARG A 342 13.82 19.40 -10.68
N PHE A 343 12.54 19.49 -11.02
CA PHE A 343 11.76 18.34 -11.44
C PHE A 343 12.26 17.77 -12.78
N GLU A 344 12.58 18.61 -13.76
CA GLU A 344 13.15 18.17 -15.06
C GLU A 344 14.51 17.50 -14.88
N ALA A 345 15.38 18.05 -14.02
CA ALA A 345 16.67 17.44 -13.69
C ALA A 345 16.48 16.08 -12.97
N TYR A 346 15.50 15.98 -12.07
CA TYR A 346 15.15 14.72 -11.41
C TYR A 346 14.69 13.68 -12.43
N LEU A 347 13.78 14.04 -13.35
CA LEU A 347 13.30 13.11 -14.40
C LEU A 347 14.45 12.61 -15.26
N GLN A 348 15.37 13.52 -15.70
CA GLN A 348 16.51 13.12 -16.52
C GLN A 348 17.42 12.14 -15.77
N LYS A 349 17.75 12.44 -14.51
CA LYS A 349 18.54 11.54 -13.67
C LYS A 349 17.91 10.15 -13.56
N LYS A 350 16.58 10.07 -13.43
CA LYS A 350 15.85 8.79 -13.35
C LYS A 350 15.83 8.07 -14.70
N LEU A 351 15.64 8.77 -15.81
CA LEU A 351 15.74 8.21 -17.15
C LEU A 351 17.11 7.60 -17.42
N ASP A 352 18.19 8.25 -16.97
CA ASP A 352 19.57 7.76 -17.16
C ASP A 352 19.83 6.43 -16.43
N LEU A 353 19.08 6.12 -15.37
CA LEU A 353 19.15 4.82 -14.66
C LEU A 353 18.54 3.65 -15.45
N ILE A 354 17.71 3.93 -16.46
CA ILE A 354 17.03 2.87 -17.20
C ILE A 354 17.98 2.23 -18.21
N GLN A 355 18.26 0.95 -18.00
CA GLN A 355 19.05 0.13 -18.91
C GLN A 355 18.11 -0.81 -19.68
N LEU A 356 18.00 -0.58 -21.00
CA LEU A 356 17.26 -1.40 -21.95
C LEU A 356 18.02 -1.46 -23.28
N PRO A 357 18.09 -2.61 -23.98
CA PRO A 357 18.76 -2.71 -25.29
C PRO A 357 18.18 -1.74 -26.33
N ASN A 358 16.85 -1.60 -26.34
CA ASN A 358 16.10 -0.75 -27.27
C ASN A 358 15.43 0.40 -26.51
N LYS A 359 16.21 1.13 -25.69
CA LYS A 359 15.69 2.23 -24.87
C LYS A 359 15.03 3.30 -25.74
N ASP A 360 13.71 3.46 -25.56
CA ASP A 360 12.91 4.53 -26.16
C ASP A 360 12.74 5.66 -25.13
N GLU A 361 13.69 6.60 -25.14
CA GLU A 361 13.74 7.66 -24.14
C GLU A 361 12.51 8.58 -24.19
N ALA A 362 11.96 8.85 -25.37
CA ALA A 362 10.76 9.66 -25.53
C ALA A 362 9.53 8.98 -24.89
N PHE A 363 9.37 7.68 -25.13
CA PHE A 363 8.31 6.88 -24.51
C PHE A 363 8.47 6.81 -22.98
N LEU A 364 9.66 6.52 -22.50
CA LEU A 364 9.95 6.42 -21.07
C LEU A 364 9.71 7.74 -20.33
N ARG A 365 10.18 8.86 -20.92
CA ARG A 365 9.91 10.20 -20.39
C ARG A 365 8.42 10.48 -20.31
N ARG A 366 7.67 10.15 -21.38
CA ARG A 366 6.21 10.31 -21.38
C ARG A 366 5.54 9.47 -20.30
N CYS A 367 5.95 8.20 -20.10
CA CYS A 367 5.43 7.35 -19.04
C CYS A 367 5.67 7.98 -17.64
N MET A 368 6.87 8.50 -17.39
CA MET A 368 7.19 9.14 -16.12
C MET A 368 6.39 10.44 -15.93
N LEU A 369 6.29 11.30 -16.94
CA LEU A 369 5.44 12.48 -16.87
C LEU A 369 3.98 12.11 -16.57
N GLN A 370 3.45 11.04 -17.17
CA GLN A 370 2.09 10.57 -16.94
C GLN A 370 1.89 10.14 -15.47
N MET A 371 2.89 9.47 -14.85
CA MET A 371 2.82 9.08 -13.43
C MET A 371 2.66 10.28 -12.49
N TYR A 372 3.33 11.39 -12.79
CA TYR A 372 3.23 12.60 -11.97
C TYR A 372 2.04 13.47 -12.34
N ALA A 373 1.58 13.46 -13.60
CA ALA A 373 0.44 14.23 -14.06
C ALA A 373 -0.91 13.62 -13.63
N ASN A 374 -1.06 12.29 -13.63
CA ASN A 374 -2.34 11.64 -13.35
C ASN A 374 -2.93 11.99 -11.98
N PRO A 375 -2.15 12.07 -10.87
CA PRO A 375 -2.69 12.53 -9.60
C PRO A 375 -3.31 13.94 -9.68
N ALA A 376 -2.65 14.89 -10.37
CA ALA A 376 -3.20 16.24 -10.54
C ALA A 376 -4.46 16.25 -11.42
N ILE A 377 -4.49 15.48 -12.50
CA ILE A 377 -5.66 15.34 -13.37
C ILE A 377 -6.85 14.77 -12.58
N ASN A 378 -6.62 13.73 -11.79
CA ASN A 378 -7.66 13.10 -10.97
C ASN A 378 -8.13 14.03 -9.84
N TYR A 379 -7.19 14.73 -9.19
CA TYR A 379 -7.49 15.73 -8.15
C TYR A 379 -8.41 16.84 -8.68
N LEU A 380 -8.07 17.42 -9.82
CA LEU A 380 -8.88 18.50 -10.43
C LEU A 380 -10.28 18.00 -10.78
N LYS A 381 -10.38 16.86 -11.46
CA LYS A 381 -11.70 16.26 -11.80
C LYS A 381 -12.56 15.98 -10.57
N ALA A 382 -11.95 15.51 -9.46
CA ALA A 382 -12.67 15.22 -8.24
C ALA A 382 -13.17 16.48 -7.51
N HIS A 383 -12.58 17.65 -7.78
CA HIS A 383 -13.02 18.93 -7.21
C HIS A 383 -14.02 19.67 -8.10
N GLU A 384 -14.09 19.34 -9.40
CA GLU A 384 -15.09 19.87 -10.32
C GLU A 384 -16.45 19.15 -10.21
N ALA A 385 -16.46 17.89 -9.72
CA ALA A 385 -17.64 17.05 -9.52
C ALA A 385 -18.20 17.19 -8.09
#